data_03461db40a397450937130ae3ebfc9fd
#
_entry.id   03461db40a397450937130ae3ebfc9fd
#
_cell.length_a   1.000
_cell.length_b   1.000
_cell.length_c   1.000
_cell.angle_alpha   90.00
_cell.angle_beta   90.00
_cell.angle_gamma   90.00
#
_symmetry.space_group_name_H-M   'P 1'
#
loop_
_entity.id
_entity.type
_entity.pdbx_description
1 polymer ?
#
loop_
_entity_poly.entity_id
_entity_poly.type
_entity_poly.pdbx_seq_one_letter_code
_entity_poly.pdbx_strand_id
1 'polypeptide(L)'
;MNFFLSVAATLRPETMYGQTNCWIHPDLKYIAFEVCKGNQTEIFVSTKRAARNMSYQGFTKTDGKVDILAEFDGQEIIGLALKAPLTKFEKIYTLPMLTIKEDKGTGVVTSVPSDSPDDFAALRDLKNKQPFRAKYGVKDEMVLDFDPVPIIDIPGYGNLSAVTVCEQLKIQSQNDKDKLAEAKDLVYLKGRYF
;
A
#
# COMPACT_ATOMS: atom_id res chain seq x y z
N MET A 1 0.92 8.54 24.64
CA MET A 1 1.82 8.25 23.49
C MET A 1 0.96 8.39 22.25
N ASN A 2 1.21 9.41 21.43
CA ASN A 2 0.41 9.60 20.20
C ASN A 2 0.97 8.69 19.11
N PHE A 3 0.13 7.84 18.55
CA PHE A 3 0.49 7.00 17.40
C PHE A 3 0.16 7.72 16.10
N PHE A 4 1.06 7.63 15.14
CA PHE A 4 0.80 8.04 13.76
C PHE A 4 0.22 6.86 12.99
N LEU A 5 -0.94 7.05 12.37
CA LEU A 5 -1.63 6.02 11.61
C LEU A 5 -1.53 6.32 10.11
N SER A 6 -0.75 5.52 9.39
CA SER A 6 -0.72 5.55 7.93
C SER A 6 -2.04 4.99 7.39
N VAL A 7 -2.86 5.85 6.79
CA VAL A 7 -4.23 5.51 6.41
C VAL A 7 -4.27 4.94 5.00
N ALA A 8 -4.44 3.64 4.88
CA ALA A 8 -4.74 2.97 3.62
C ALA A 8 -6.25 2.68 3.51
N ALA A 9 -6.80 2.87 2.32
CA ALA A 9 -8.18 2.51 2.00
C ALA A 9 -8.21 1.30 1.07
N THR A 10 -8.99 0.30 1.40
CA THR A 10 -9.17 -0.90 0.58
C THR A 10 -10.64 -1.24 0.39
N LEU A 11 -10.99 -1.79 -0.78
CA LEU A 11 -12.30 -2.36 -1.07
C LEU A 11 -12.37 -3.88 -0.76
N ARG A 12 -11.23 -4.47 -0.41
CA ARG A 12 -11.08 -5.90 -0.15
C ARG A 12 -10.35 -6.11 1.18
N PRO A 13 -11.01 -5.86 2.32
CA PRO A 13 -10.37 -5.91 3.64
C PRO A 13 -9.83 -7.31 3.99
N GLU A 14 -10.39 -8.38 3.44
CA GLU A 14 -9.92 -9.75 3.59
C GLU A 14 -8.47 -9.93 3.13
N THR A 15 -8.03 -9.18 2.13
CA THR A 15 -6.65 -9.27 1.62
C THR A 15 -5.60 -8.74 2.60
N MET A 16 -6.01 -8.00 3.63
CA MET A 16 -5.12 -7.48 4.68
C MET A 16 -4.36 -8.58 5.43
N TYR A 17 -4.90 -9.80 5.49
CA TYR A 17 -4.19 -10.95 6.05
C TYR A 17 -2.91 -11.31 5.26
N GLY A 18 -2.86 -10.95 3.98
CA GLY A 18 -1.69 -11.14 3.11
C GLY A 18 -0.74 -9.94 3.02
N GLN A 19 -0.93 -8.93 3.86
CA GLN A 19 -0.14 -7.71 3.82
C GLN A 19 1.33 -7.98 4.16
N THR A 20 2.24 -7.56 3.26
CA THR A 20 3.69 -7.71 3.41
C THR A 20 4.41 -6.40 3.71
N ASN A 21 3.88 -5.29 3.22
CA ASN A 21 4.44 -3.95 3.39
C ASN A 21 3.37 -2.90 3.13
N CYS A 22 3.75 -1.64 3.27
CA CYS A 22 2.93 -0.49 2.93
C CYS A 22 3.64 0.33 1.85
N TRP A 23 2.95 0.65 0.75
CA TRP A 23 3.50 1.42 -0.35
C TRP A 23 3.35 2.93 -0.15
N ILE A 24 4.43 3.67 -0.44
CA ILE A 24 4.53 5.12 -0.41
C ILE A 24 5.17 5.59 -1.72
N HIS A 25 4.68 6.68 -2.31
CA HIS A 25 5.36 7.30 -3.45
C HIS A 25 6.41 8.28 -2.93
N PRO A 26 7.69 8.13 -3.31
CA PRO A 26 8.79 8.96 -2.77
C PRO A 26 8.63 10.46 -3.04
N ASP A 27 8.08 10.83 -4.20
CA ASP A 27 8.01 12.22 -4.65
C ASP A 27 6.66 12.91 -4.32
N LEU A 28 5.71 12.21 -3.67
CA LEU A 28 4.46 12.81 -3.22
C LEU A 28 4.63 13.48 -1.87
N LYS A 29 3.85 14.55 -1.65
CA LYS A 29 3.71 15.22 -0.35
C LYS A 29 2.67 14.52 0.51
N TYR A 30 3.04 14.26 1.75
CA TYR A 30 2.17 13.71 2.79
C TYR A 30 2.04 14.70 3.93
N ILE A 31 0.93 14.60 4.64
CA ILE A 31 0.67 15.39 5.84
C ILE A 31 0.30 14.47 7.00
N ALA A 32 0.72 14.85 8.20
CA ALA A 32 0.16 14.36 9.45
C ALA A 32 -0.90 15.36 9.93
N PHE A 33 -2.10 14.90 10.27
CA PHE A 33 -3.21 15.76 10.68
C PHE A 33 -4.08 15.09 11.74
N GLU A 34 -4.75 15.92 12.53
CA GLU A 34 -5.66 15.46 13.58
C GLU A 34 -6.99 14.98 13.01
N VAL A 35 -7.44 13.83 13.49
CA VAL A 35 -8.80 13.32 13.28
C VAL A 35 -9.49 13.07 14.61
N CYS A 36 -10.80 13.26 14.64
CA CYS A 36 -11.64 13.08 15.83
C CYS A 36 -12.44 11.78 15.69
N LYS A 37 -12.32 10.91 16.67
CA LYS A 37 -13.11 9.67 16.78
C LYS A 37 -13.85 9.68 18.12
N GLY A 38 -15.05 10.24 18.13
CA GLY A 38 -15.76 10.52 19.38
C GLY A 38 -14.97 11.51 20.23
N ASN A 39 -14.60 11.10 21.46
CA ASN A 39 -13.81 11.91 22.40
C ASN A 39 -12.29 11.69 22.28
N GLN A 40 -11.84 10.90 21.32
CA GLN A 40 -10.42 10.63 21.12
C GLN A 40 -9.89 11.37 19.87
N THR A 41 -8.64 11.80 19.96
CA THR A 41 -7.91 12.38 18.84
C THR A 41 -6.84 11.39 18.39
N GLU A 42 -6.81 11.10 17.09
CA GLU A 42 -5.79 10.29 16.44
C GLU A 42 -5.03 11.16 15.42
N ILE A 43 -3.83 10.74 15.04
CA ILE A 43 -3.05 11.44 14.01
C ILE A 43 -2.98 10.53 12.78
N PHE A 44 -3.55 11.02 11.69
CA PHE A 44 -3.53 10.33 10.40
C PHE A 44 -2.44 10.86 9.48
N VAL A 45 -1.88 9.96 8.66
CA VAL A 45 -0.93 10.29 7.61
C VAL A 45 -1.54 9.92 6.25
N SER A 46 -1.69 10.91 5.37
CA SER A 46 -2.17 10.74 4.00
C SER A 46 -1.73 11.90 3.11
N THR A 47 -2.12 11.88 1.82
CA THR A 47 -2.02 13.06 0.96
C THR A 47 -2.98 14.16 1.42
N LYS A 48 -2.64 15.41 1.13
CA LYS A 48 -3.46 16.59 1.48
C LYS A 48 -4.87 16.53 0.89
N ARG A 49 -4.99 16.00 -0.35
CA ARG A 49 -6.27 15.78 -1.00
C ARG A 49 -7.14 14.78 -0.22
N ALA A 50 -6.57 13.66 0.19
CA ALA A 50 -7.30 12.65 0.95
C ALA A 50 -7.74 13.18 2.32
N ALA A 51 -6.88 13.89 3.04
CA ALA A 51 -7.22 14.55 4.29
C ALA A 51 -8.39 15.54 4.13
N ARG A 52 -8.38 16.35 3.06
CA ARG A 52 -9.50 17.24 2.71
C ARG A 52 -10.79 16.46 2.50
N ASN A 53 -10.75 15.35 1.74
CA ASN A 53 -11.94 14.53 1.54
C ASN A 53 -12.46 13.94 2.86
N MET A 54 -11.56 13.45 3.71
CA MET A 54 -11.92 12.94 5.05
C MET A 54 -12.53 14.03 5.94
N SER A 55 -12.09 15.29 5.82
CA SER A 55 -12.66 16.38 6.61
C SER A 55 -14.14 16.65 6.29
N TYR A 56 -14.60 16.38 5.05
CA TYR A 56 -16.01 16.45 4.68
C TYR A 56 -16.80 15.16 5.00
N GLN A 57 -16.14 14.14 5.54
CA GLN A 57 -16.74 12.88 5.96
C GLN A 57 -16.84 12.77 7.49
N GLY A 58 -16.67 13.89 8.21
CA GLY A 58 -16.78 13.93 9.67
C GLY A 58 -15.56 13.39 10.42
N PHE A 59 -14.40 13.28 9.78
CA PHE A 59 -13.16 12.85 10.45
C PHE A 59 -12.47 13.98 11.20
N THR A 60 -12.81 15.22 10.96
CA THR A 60 -12.22 16.39 11.62
C THR A 60 -13.27 17.17 12.43
N LYS A 61 -12.84 18.02 13.36
CA LYS A 61 -13.72 18.83 14.23
C LYS A 61 -14.66 19.75 13.45
N THR A 62 -14.20 20.21 12.28
CA THR A 62 -14.94 21.13 11.42
C THR A 62 -14.85 20.64 9.99
N ASP A 63 -16.00 20.52 9.32
CA ASP A 63 -16.08 20.09 7.94
C ASP A 63 -15.22 20.99 7.02
N GLY A 64 -14.46 20.34 6.15
CA GLY A 64 -13.58 21.02 5.21
C GLY A 64 -12.28 21.60 5.81
N LYS A 65 -12.11 21.55 7.12
CA LYS A 65 -10.90 22.05 7.81
C LYS A 65 -10.02 20.90 8.26
N VAL A 66 -8.73 20.96 7.88
CA VAL A 66 -7.72 19.99 8.27
C VAL A 66 -6.67 20.68 9.15
N ASP A 67 -6.53 20.24 10.39
CA ASP A 67 -5.52 20.74 11.30
C ASP A 67 -4.21 19.96 11.08
N ILE A 68 -3.35 20.52 10.20
CA ILE A 68 -2.08 19.89 9.77
C ILE A 68 -1.03 20.10 10.86
N LEU A 69 -0.42 19.00 11.31
CA LEU A 69 0.63 18.98 12.31
C LEU A 69 2.03 18.97 11.69
N ALA A 70 2.20 18.29 10.56
CA ALA A 70 3.45 18.21 9.83
C ALA A 70 3.20 17.95 8.35
N GLU A 71 4.16 18.35 7.50
CA GLU A 71 4.19 18.07 6.07
C GLU A 71 5.58 17.54 5.73
N PHE A 72 5.66 16.49 4.91
CA PHE A 72 6.90 15.82 4.56
C PHE A 72 6.82 15.17 3.18
N ASP A 73 7.97 14.90 2.60
CA ASP A 73 8.08 14.13 1.35
C ASP A 73 7.94 12.62 1.62
N GLY A 74 7.36 11.89 0.66
CA GLY A 74 7.26 10.45 0.80
C GLY A 74 8.60 9.76 1.02
N GLN A 75 9.68 10.29 0.44
CA GLN A 75 11.04 9.79 0.66
C GLN A 75 11.44 9.78 2.14
N GLU A 76 10.96 10.73 2.94
CA GLU A 76 11.29 10.85 4.37
C GLU A 76 10.63 9.76 5.23
N ILE A 77 9.57 9.13 4.71
CA ILE A 77 8.84 8.06 5.39
C ILE A 77 9.03 6.68 4.77
N ILE A 78 9.90 6.53 3.76
CA ILE A 78 10.31 5.21 3.25
C ILE A 78 11.26 4.55 4.25
N GLY A 79 11.07 3.23 4.45
CA GLY A 79 11.86 2.42 5.39
C GLY A 79 11.37 2.48 6.84
N LEU A 80 10.28 3.20 7.13
CA LEU A 80 9.71 3.19 8.48
C LEU A 80 9.09 1.83 8.81
N ALA A 81 9.38 1.34 10.01
CA ALA A 81 8.74 0.14 10.53
C ALA A 81 7.32 0.46 11.01
N LEU A 82 6.36 -0.34 10.59
CA LEU A 82 4.95 -0.21 10.93
C LEU A 82 4.45 -1.48 11.63
N LYS A 83 3.55 -1.30 12.58
CA LYS A 83 2.70 -2.37 13.08
C LYS A 83 1.40 -2.35 12.27
N ALA A 84 1.17 -3.37 11.46
CA ALA A 84 -0.03 -3.46 10.64
C ALA A 84 -1.05 -4.43 11.25
N PRO A 85 -2.35 -4.16 11.09
CA PRO A 85 -3.38 -5.09 11.53
C PRO A 85 -3.43 -6.32 10.61
N LEU A 86 -3.89 -7.44 11.15
CA LEU A 86 -4.23 -8.70 10.45
C LEU A 86 -3.08 -9.43 9.74
N THR A 87 -1.92 -8.84 9.55
CA THR A 87 -0.77 -9.52 8.96
C THR A 87 -0.14 -10.51 9.94
N LYS A 88 0.50 -11.55 9.41
CA LYS A 88 1.30 -12.50 10.20
C LYS A 88 2.65 -11.94 10.69
N PHE A 89 3.08 -10.83 10.11
CA PHE A 89 4.37 -10.23 10.44
C PHE A 89 4.25 -9.30 11.65
N GLU A 90 5.18 -9.41 12.60
CA GLU A 90 5.23 -8.54 13.78
C GLU A 90 5.39 -7.07 13.39
N LYS A 91 6.17 -6.81 12.34
CA LYS A 91 6.36 -5.49 11.73
C LYS A 91 6.48 -5.62 10.21
N ILE A 92 6.03 -4.61 9.52
CA ILE A 92 6.22 -4.42 8.08
C ILE A 92 6.89 -3.07 7.84
N TYR A 93 7.25 -2.76 6.60
CA TYR A 93 7.93 -1.50 6.29
C TYR A 93 7.19 -0.71 5.22
N THR A 94 7.38 0.60 5.24
CA THR A 94 7.01 1.48 4.13
C THR A 94 8.04 1.32 3.02
N LEU A 95 7.58 1.03 1.80
CA LEU A 95 8.42 0.78 0.64
C LEU A 95 8.01 1.67 -0.55
N PRO A 96 8.93 2.00 -1.47
CA PRO A 96 8.65 2.88 -2.59
C PRO A 96 7.82 2.19 -3.68
N MET A 97 6.74 2.85 -4.13
CA MET A 97 5.97 2.45 -5.31
C MET A 97 5.70 3.66 -6.20
N LEU A 98 6.22 3.65 -7.42
CA LEU A 98 6.21 4.81 -8.33
C LEU A 98 4.89 4.95 -9.12
N THR A 99 3.97 4.00 -8.97
CA THR A 99 2.67 4.00 -9.68
C THR A 99 1.53 4.60 -8.87
N ILE A 100 1.76 4.94 -7.59
CA ILE A 100 0.79 5.63 -6.75
C ILE A 100 0.55 7.03 -7.31
N LYS A 101 -0.73 7.42 -7.37
CA LYS A 101 -1.16 8.75 -7.86
C LYS A 101 -1.71 9.57 -6.71
N GLU A 102 -1.43 10.88 -6.74
CA GLU A 102 -1.92 11.83 -5.73
C GLU A 102 -3.45 12.00 -5.79
N ASP A 103 -4.03 11.88 -6.99
CA ASP A 103 -5.44 12.08 -7.27
C ASP A 103 -6.32 10.88 -6.92
N LYS A 104 -5.75 9.78 -6.40
CA LYS A 104 -6.47 8.54 -6.09
C LYS A 104 -6.12 8.01 -4.70
N GLY A 105 -7.15 7.55 -3.97
CA GLY A 105 -6.97 6.95 -2.64
C GLY A 105 -6.40 7.92 -1.62
N THR A 106 -5.59 7.44 -0.72
CA THR A 106 -4.97 8.19 0.38
C THR A 106 -3.50 8.53 0.13
N GLY A 107 -2.92 8.02 -0.96
CA GLY A 107 -1.47 8.04 -1.21
C GLY A 107 -0.70 6.96 -0.46
N VAL A 108 -1.35 6.27 0.47
CA VAL A 108 -0.82 5.14 1.24
C VAL A 108 -1.56 3.88 0.80
N VAL A 109 -0.83 2.84 0.39
CA VAL A 109 -1.42 1.61 -0.16
C VAL A 109 -0.90 0.40 0.58
N THR A 110 -1.80 -0.48 1.05
CA THR A 110 -1.41 -1.79 1.59
C THR A 110 -0.94 -2.70 0.47
N SER A 111 0.15 -3.42 0.70
CA SER A 111 0.72 -4.37 -0.24
C SER A 111 0.20 -5.78 0.03
N VAL A 112 -0.46 -6.38 -0.96
CA VAL A 112 -0.98 -7.76 -0.89
C VAL A 112 -0.54 -8.56 -2.13
N PRO A 113 0.73 -8.92 -2.20
CA PRO A 113 1.35 -9.48 -3.42
C PRO A 113 0.87 -10.89 -3.80
N SER A 114 0.07 -11.55 -2.95
CA SER A 114 -0.63 -12.79 -3.30
C SER A 114 -1.76 -12.57 -4.29
N ASP A 115 -2.45 -11.40 -4.20
CA ASP A 115 -3.72 -11.12 -4.88
C ASP A 115 -3.66 -9.92 -5.82
N SER A 116 -2.68 -9.02 -5.64
CA SER A 116 -2.49 -7.82 -6.44
C SER A 116 -1.28 -7.94 -7.36
N PRO A 117 -1.49 -8.01 -8.70
CA PRO A 117 -0.39 -8.06 -9.67
C PRO A 117 0.58 -6.87 -9.59
N ASP A 118 0.07 -5.66 -9.33
CA ASP A 118 0.93 -4.48 -9.16
C ASP A 118 1.83 -4.62 -7.94
N ASP A 119 1.28 -5.10 -6.81
CA ASP A 119 2.04 -5.28 -5.57
C ASP A 119 3.11 -6.36 -5.72
N PHE A 120 2.76 -7.47 -6.36
CA PHE A 120 3.71 -8.55 -6.66
C PHE A 120 4.85 -8.06 -7.56
N ALA A 121 4.54 -7.35 -8.65
CA ALA A 121 5.55 -6.84 -9.57
C ALA A 121 6.47 -5.82 -8.89
N ALA A 122 5.92 -4.92 -8.07
CA ALA A 122 6.68 -3.92 -7.32
C ALA A 122 7.58 -4.57 -6.25
N LEU A 123 7.04 -5.53 -5.49
CA LEU A 123 7.82 -6.26 -4.48
C LEU A 123 8.95 -7.06 -5.12
N ARG A 124 8.68 -7.76 -6.23
CA ARG A 124 9.68 -8.49 -7.00
C ARG A 124 10.77 -7.58 -7.56
N ASP A 125 10.40 -6.40 -8.06
CA ASP A 125 11.39 -5.40 -8.51
C ASP A 125 12.32 -5.01 -7.36
N LEU A 126 11.79 -4.74 -6.17
CA LEU A 126 12.61 -4.43 -5.00
C LEU A 126 13.48 -5.61 -4.57
N LYS A 127 12.96 -6.85 -4.60
CA LYS A 127 13.74 -8.05 -4.27
C LYS A 127 14.91 -8.27 -5.23
N ASN A 128 14.69 -8.08 -6.51
CA ASN A 128 15.65 -8.44 -7.57
C ASN A 128 16.62 -7.31 -7.94
N LYS A 129 16.28 -6.05 -7.65
CA LYS A 129 17.03 -4.86 -8.11
C LYS A 129 17.67 -4.12 -6.93
N GLN A 130 18.81 -4.61 -6.45
CA GLN A 130 19.54 -3.99 -5.35
C GLN A 130 19.82 -2.48 -5.57
N PRO A 131 20.21 -2.01 -6.77
CA PRO A 131 20.40 -0.57 -7.01
C PRO A 131 19.11 0.25 -6.85
N PHE A 132 17.95 -0.35 -7.14
CA PHE A 132 16.66 0.29 -6.92
C PHE A 132 16.35 0.45 -5.42
N ARG A 133 16.63 -0.60 -4.61
CA ARG A 133 16.53 -0.50 -3.15
C ARG A 133 17.46 0.58 -2.59
N ALA A 134 18.72 0.57 -3.01
CA ALA A 134 19.74 1.51 -2.55
C ALA A 134 19.38 2.97 -2.85
N LYS A 135 18.77 3.23 -4.02
CA LYS A 135 18.30 4.57 -4.41
C LYS A 135 17.34 5.18 -3.39
N TYR A 136 16.50 4.38 -2.78
CA TYR A 136 15.49 4.83 -1.81
C TYR A 136 15.85 4.54 -0.35
N GLY A 137 17.08 4.08 -0.08
CA GLY A 137 17.53 3.76 1.28
C GLY A 137 16.88 2.51 1.88
N VAL A 138 16.28 1.65 1.04
CA VAL A 138 15.64 0.41 1.47
C VAL A 138 16.69 -0.66 1.69
N LYS A 139 16.75 -1.21 2.91
CA LYS A 139 17.66 -2.29 3.27
C LYS A 139 17.10 -3.65 2.89
N ASP A 140 17.97 -4.64 2.75
CA ASP A 140 17.61 -6.02 2.39
C ASP A 140 16.61 -6.63 3.39
N GLU A 141 16.80 -6.42 4.68
CA GLU A 141 15.94 -6.88 5.77
C GLU A 141 14.50 -6.35 5.71
N MET A 142 14.28 -5.26 4.98
CA MET A 142 12.94 -4.65 4.82
C MET A 142 12.12 -5.29 3.70
N VAL A 143 12.75 -6.15 2.87
CA VAL A 143 12.15 -6.65 1.63
C VAL A 143 12.32 -8.15 1.45
N LEU A 144 13.53 -8.70 1.69
CA LEU A 144 13.87 -10.04 1.21
C LEU A 144 13.07 -11.14 1.89
N ASP A 145 12.75 -10.98 3.18
CA ASP A 145 12.04 -11.99 3.99
C ASP A 145 10.50 -11.94 3.83
N PHE A 146 9.99 -10.98 3.04
CA PHE A 146 8.54 -10.79 2.87
C PHE A 146 8.05 -11.45 1.57
N ASP A 147 7.72 -12.73 1.64
CA ASP A 147 7.11 -13.45 0.52
C ASP A 147 5.58 -13.29 0.48
N PRO A 148 4.95 -13.40 -0.71
CA PRO A 148 3.49 -13.42 -0.84
C PRO A 148 2.85 -14.44 0.10
N VAL A 149 1.79 -14.02 0.79
CA VAL A 149 1.06 -14.84 1.77
C VAL A 149 -0.25 -15.29 1.13
N PRO A 150 -0.50 -16.59 0.92
CA PRO A 150 -1.75 -17.08 0.35
C PRO A 150 -2.95 -16.71 1.20
N ILE A 151 -4.00 -16.12 0.58
CA ILE A 151 -5.21 -15.69 1.28
C ILE A 151 -6.46 -16.22 0.59
N ILE A 152 -6.59 -16.04 -0.74
CA ILE A 152 -7.77 -16.37 -1.50
C ILE A 152 -7.38 -17.39 -2.58
N ASP A 153 -8.13 -18.48 -2.67
CA ASP A 153 -7.98 -19.45 -3.76
C ASP A 153 -8.91 -19.08 -4.92
N ILE A 154 -8.31 -18.70 -6.06
CA ILE A 154 -9.06 -18.30 -7.26
C ILE A 154 -9.02 -19.44 -8.29
N PRO A 155 -10.18 -19.98 -8.71
CA PRO A 155 -10.24 -21.05 -9.68
C PRO A 155 -9.45 -20.76 -10.97
N GLY A 156 -8.49 -21.63 -11.27
CA GLY A 156 -7.58 -21.51 -12.41
C GLY A 156 -6.33 -20.65 -12.17
N TYR A 157 -6.22 -19.99 -11.02
CA TYR A 157 -5.05 -19.20 -10.64
C TYR A 157 -4.43 -19.62 -9.30
N GLY A 158 -5.17 -20.41 -8.48
CA GLY A 158 -4.71 -20.85 -7.17
C GLY A 158 -4.70 -19.75 -6.12
N ASN A 159 -4.04 -20.02 -5.00
CA ASN A 159 -3.99 -19.14 -3.82
C ASN A 159 -2.87 -18.08 -3.85
N LEU A 160 -2.14 -17.99 -4.95
CA LEU A 160 -1.17 -16.93 -5.27
C LEU A 160 -1.49 -16.38 -6.67
N SER A 161 -2.74 -15.95 -6.87
CA SER A 161 -3.28 -15.58 -8.16
C SER A 161 -2.49 -14.47 -8.88
N ALA A 162 -1.98 -13.49 -8.14
CA ALA A 162 -1.14 -12.43 -8.68
C ALA A 162 0.20 -12.97 -9.21
N VAL A 163 0.81 -13.90 -8.50
CA VAL A 163 2.05 -14.56 -8.95
C VAL A 163 1.79 -15.33 -10.24
N THR A 164 0.78 -16.21 -10.23
CA THR A 164 0.41 -17.04 -11.35
C THR A 164 0.12 -16.22 -12.62
N VAL A 165 -0.70 -15.17 -12.53
CA VAL A 165 -1.04 -14.35 -13.71
C VAL A 165 0.16 -13.53 -14.19
N CYS A 166 1.00 -13.04 -13.30
CA CYS A 166 2.22 -12.32 -13.68
C CYS A 166 3.21 -13.21 -14.44
N GLU A 167 3.31 -14.49 -14.07
CA GLU A 167 4.13 -15.48 -14.78
C GLU A 167 3.53 -15.82 -16.15
N GLN A 168 2.21 -16.07 -16.23
CA GLN A 168 1.50 -16.36 -17.47
C GLN A 168 1.65 -15.24 -18.51
N LEU A 169 1.49 -13.98 -18.09
CA LEU A 169 1.63 -12.81 -18.97
C LEU A 169 3.08 -12.34 -19.15
N LYS A 170 4.04 -13.04 -18.54
CA LYS A 170 5.47 -12.70 -18.58
C LYS A 170 5.72 -11.23 -18.19
N ILE A 171 5.09 -10.80 -17.11
CA ILE A 171 5.32 -9.46 -16.54
C ILE A 171 6.71 -9.45 -15.91
N GLN A 172 7.56 -8.49 -16.30
CA GLN A 172 8.95 -8.42 -15.83
C GLN A 172 9.16 -7.34 -14.76
N SER A 173 8.30 -6.32 -14.72
CA SER A 173 8.48 -5.14 -13.87
C SER A 173 7.15 -4.46 -13.57
N GLN A 174 7.11 -3.66 -12.49
CA GLN A 174 6.01 -2.73 -12.22
C GLN A 174 5.77 -1.70 -13.35
N ASN A 175 6.69 -1.58 -14.29
CA ASN A 175 6.56 -0.68 -15.44
C ASN A 175 5.79 -1.29 -16.62
N ASP A 176 5.47 -2.59 -16.59
CA ASP A 176 4.71 -3.29 -17.62
C ASP A 176 3.20 -3.00 -17.50
N LYS A 177 2.84 -1.71 -17.60
CA LYS A 177 1.51 -1.17 -17.23
C LYS A 177 0.35 -1.85 -17.95
N ASP A 178 0.48 -2.11 -19.27
CA ASP A 178 -0.60 -2.71 -20.06
C ASP A 178 -0.84 -4.16 -19.63
N LYS A 179 0.22 -4.93 -19.44
CA LYS A 179 0.13 -6.31 -18.95
C LYS A 179 -0.39 -6.39 -17.50
N LEU A 180 0.00 -5.43 -16.65
CA LEU A 180 -0.51 -5.34 -15.29
C LEU A 180 -2.01 -4.99 -15.27
N ALA A 181 -2.48 -4.16 -16.19
CA ALA A 181 -3.91 -3.89 -16.35
C ALA A 181 -4.67 -5.15 -16.76
N GLU A 182 -4.18 -5.89 -17.76
CA GLU A 182 -4.74 -7.18 -18.18
C GLU A 182 -4.73 -8.20 -17.03
N ALA A 183 -3.62 -8.32 -16.30
CA ALA A 183 -3.50 -9.21 -15.16
C ALA A 183 -4.57 -8.92 -14.08
N LYS A 184 -4.81 -7.65 -13.77
CA LYS A 184 -5.85 -7.23 -12.83
C LYS A 184 -7.25 -7.61 -13.29
N ASP A 185 -7.56 -7.38 -14.54
CA ASP A 185 -8.87 -7.74 -15.10
C ASP A 185 -9.11 -9.25 -15.00
N LEU A 186 -8.10 -10.07 -15.25
CA LEU A 186 -8.20 -11.52 -15.18
C LEU A 186 -8.45 -12.03 -13.75
N VAL A 187 -7.72 -11.53 -12.75
CA VAL A 187 -7.81 -12.07 -11.38
C VAL A 187 -8.87 -11.36 -10.54
N TYR A 188 -9.12 -10.06 -10.71
CA TYR A 188 -10.10 -9.34 -9.90
C TYR A 188 -11.53 -9.64 -10.30
N LEU A 189 -11.83 -9.85 -11.59
CA LEU A 189 -13.16 -10.26 -12.03
C LEU A 189 -13.52 -11.63 -11.47
N LYS A 190 -12.59 -12.59 -11.50
CA LYS A 190 -12.81 -13.93 -10.97
C LYS A 190 -12.87 -13.97 -9.44
N GLY A 191 -12.03 -13.18 -8.77
CA GLY A 191 -12.02 -13.11 -7.29
C GLY A 191 -13.21 -12.38 -6.65
N ARG A 192 -14.11 -11.75 -7.44
CA ARG A 192 -15.34 -11.11 -6.93
C ARG A 192 -16.53 -12.06 -6.75
N TYR A 193 -16.43 -13.26 -7.30
CA TYR A 193 -17.54 -14.24 -7.33
C TYR A 193 -17.34 -15.45 -6.41
N PHE A 194 -16.32 -15.40 -5.54
CA PHE A 194 -16.00 -16.48 -4.61
C PHE A 194 -15.79 -16.00 -3.18
#